data_bf7ec1281b035af1aca53bd77d48820e
#
_entry.id   bf7ec1281b035af1aca53bd77d48820e
#
_cell.length_a   1.000
_cell.length_b   1.000
_cell.length_c   1.000
_cell.angle_alpha   90.00
_cell.angle_beta   90.00
_cell.angle_gamma   90.00
#
_symmetry.space_group_name_H-M   'P 1'
#
loop_
_entity.id
_entity.type
_entity.pdbx_description
1 polymer ?
#
loop_
_entity_poly.entity_id
_entity_poly.type
_entity_poly.pdbx_seq_one_letter_code
_entity_poly.pdbx_strand_id
1 'polypeptide(L)'
;QNINHGISTGALFLLVGVIYDRRHTRLIKEFGGLSKQMPVYAVCFMIVALSSIGLPGMNGFVGEFLILLGIFLVNGLWAACATSGVILAACYILWMFQRVMFLELNNPKNMKLKDLNVRELITIIPLLVLIFWIGLYPKPFMKTFDASVNHLVSRVSPDNFRPTKDHQEGGGHNASLMTKTELAKLSQKLQKTSHN
;
A
#
# COMPACT_ATOMS: atom_id res chain seq x y z
N GLN A 1 -3.21 -2.32 1.55
CA GLN A 1 -3.37 -1.17 0.61
C GLN A 1 -4.01 0.05 1.26
N ASN A 2 -5.00 -0.08 2.11
CA ASN A 2 -5.64 1.06 2.78
C ASN A 2 -4.64 1.94 3.56
N ILE A 3 -3.70 1.33 4.29
CA ILE A 3 -2.65 2.05 5.01
C ILE A 3 -1.72 2.76 4.02
N ASN A 4 -1.28 2.07 2.99
CA ASN A 4 -0.39 2.63 1.97
C ASN A 4 -1.04 3.82 1.26
N HIS A 5 -2.30 3.67 0.86
CA HIS A 5 -3.09 4.73 0.26
C HIS A 5 -3.25 5.92 1.22
N GLY A 6 -3.54 5.68 2.49
CA GLY A 6 -3.64 6.73 3.51
C GLY A 6 -2.37 7.55 3.65
N ILE A 7 -1.20 6.90 3.68
CA ILE A 7 0.11 7.57 3.78
C ILE A 7 0.39 8.39 2.52
N SER A 8 0.31 7.78 1.32
CA SER A 8 0.64 8.44 0.06
C SER A 8 -0.34 9.57 -0.26
N THR A 9 -1.64 9.33 -0.12
CA THR A 9 -2.68 10.34 -0.38
C THR A 9 -2.64 11.46 0.65
N GLY A 10 -2.43 11.14 1.94
CA GLY A 10 -2.26 12.14 2.99
C GLY A 10 -1.06 13.05 2.71
N ALA A 11 0.08 12.49 2.29
CA ALA A 11 1.25 13.25 1.90
C ALA A 11 0.99 14.14 0.67
N LEU A 12 0.27 13.64 -0.35
CA LEU A 12 -0.13 14.45 -1.52
C LEU A 12 -1.02 15.62 -1.12
N PHE A 13 -2.01 15.40 -0.25
CA PHE A 13 -2.88 16.48 0.23
C PHE A 13 -2.11 17.54 1.02
N LEU A 14 -1.16 17.13 1.87
CA LEU A 14 -0.30 18.09 2.58
C LEU A 14 0.52 18.93 1.61
N LEU A 15 1.13 18.31 0.60
CA LEU A 15 1.90 19.02 -0.43
C LEU A 15 1.02 19.95 -1.26
N VAL A 16 -0.18 19.52 -1.65
CA VAL A 16 -1.15 20.39 -2.32
C VAL A 16 -1.59 21.54 -1.40
N GLY A 17 -1.76 21.30 -0.10
CA GLY A 17 -2.04 22.35 0.89
C GLY A 17 -0.94 23.40 0.93
N VAL A 18 0.31 22.98 0.99
CA VAL A 18 1.48 23.89 0.98
C VAL A 18 1.47 24.83 -0.22
N ILE A 19 1.22 24.32 -1.42
CA ILE A 19 1.19 25.17 -2.63
C ILE A 19 -0.08 26.04 -2.67
N TYR A 20 -1.18 25.52 -2.17
CA TYR A 20 -2.44 26.26 -2.08
C TYR A 20 -2.34 27.45 -1.14
N ASP A 21 -1.72 27.31 0.04
CA ASP A 21 -1.50 28.40 1.00
C ASP A 21 -0.69 29.55 0.39
N ARG A 22 0.20 29.23 -0.56
CA ARG A 22 1.04 30.24 -1.24
C ARG A 22 0.37 30.86 -2.45
N ARG A 23 -0.54 30.13 -3.14
CA ARG A 23 -1.07 30.54 -4.45
C ARG A 23 -2.58 30.72 -4.50
N HIS A 24 -3.31 30.16 -3.51
CA HIS A 24 -4.79 30.15 -3.44
C HIS A 24 -5.47 29.63 -4.71
N THR A 25 -4.80 28.74 -5.47
CA THR A 25 -5.32 28.08 -6.66
C THR A 25 -4.87 26.63 -6.73
N ARG A 26 -5.66 25.79 -7.39
CA ARG A 26 -5.36 24.36 -7.67
C ARG A 26 -5.32 24.08 -9.17
N LEU A 27 -5.44 25.09 -10.01
CA LEU A 27 -5.48 24.94 -11.46
C LEU A 27 -4.07 24.62 -11.98
N ILE A 28 -3.88 23.45 -12.59
CA ILE A 28 -2.59 23.01 -13.14
C ILE A 28 -2.01 24.02 -14.11
N LYS A 29 -2.86 24.67 -14.91
CA LYS A 29 -2.45 25.69 -15.91
C LYS A 29 -1.81 26.94 -15.31
N GLU A 30 -2.04 27.22 -14.03
CA GLU A 30 -1.45 28.36 -13.32
C GLU A 30 -0.02 28.07 -12.84
N PHE A 31 0.39 26.81 -12.88
CA PHE A 31 1.70 26.35 -12.45
C PHE A 31 2.58 25.99 -13.66
N GLY A 32 3.88 25.99 -13.42
CA GLY A 32 4.91 25.60 -14.38
C GLY A 32 6.28 25.93 -13.80
N GLY A 33 7.26 25.06 -14.02
CA GLY A 33 8.65 25.28 -13.61
C GLY A 33 8.89 25.38 -12.11
N LEU A 34 7.99 24.84 -11.29
CA LEU A 34 8.11 24.93 -9.82
C LEU A 34 9.37 24.27 -9.28
N SER A 35 9.92 23.27 -9.96
CA SER A 35 11.16 22.61 -9.56
C SER A 35 12.37 23.56 -9.48
N LYS A 36 12.38 24.60 -10.29
CA LYS A 36 13.44 25.63 -10.26
C LYS A 36 13.32 26.57 -9.04
N GLN A 37 12.08 26.84 -8.63
CA GLN A 37 11.78 27.77 -7.55
C GLN A 37 11.69 27.10 -6.18
N MET A 38 11.17 25.88 -6.16
CA MET A 38 10.92 25.08 -4.94
C MET A 38 11.49 23.66 -5.10
N PRO A 39 12.84 23.50 -5.11
CA PRO A 39 13.46 22.20 -5.39
C PRO A 39 13.17 21.15 -4.31
N VAL A 40 13.15 21.50 -3.02
CA VAL A 40 12.86 20.56 -1.95
C VAL A 40 11.40 20.08 -2.03
N TYR A 41 10.48 21.00 -2.28
CA TYR A 41 9.08 20.67 -2.53
C TYR A 41 8.94 19.69 -3.71
N ALA A 42 9.63 19.95 -4.82
CA ALA A 42 9.57 19.14 -6.02
C ALA A 42 10.07 17.70 -5.76
N VAL A 43 11.16 17.55 -4.98
CA VAL A 43 11.68 16.23 -4.59
C VAL A 43 10.68 15.47 -3.70
N CYS A 44 10.15 16.12 -2.66
CA CYS A 44 9.14 15.50 -1.79
C CYS A 44 7.90 15.08 -2.60
N PHE A 45 7.42 15.96 -3.49
CA PHE A 45 6.26 15.67 -4.34
C PHE A 45 6.54 14.51 -5.30
N MET A 46 7.75 14.43 -5.89
CA MET A 46 8.16 13.33 -6.77
C MET A 46 8.12 11.98 -6.02
N ILE A 47 8.71 11.91 -4.84
CA ILE A 47 8.74 10.68 -4.03
C ILE A 47 7.31 10.21 -3.74
N VAL A 48 6.43 11.11 -3.31
CA VAL A 48 5.05 10.77 -2.98
C VAL A 48 4.25 10.39 -4.23
N ALA A 49 4.46 11.08 -5.35
CA ALA A 49 3.85 10.74 -6.64
C ALA A 49 4.26 9.34 -7.12
N LEU A 50 5.56 9.01 -7.05
CA LEU A 50 6.07 7.68 -7.41
C LEU A 50 5.54 6.59 -6.46
N SER A 51 5.39 6.90 -5.18
CA SER A 51 4.75 6.01 -4.21
C SER A 51 3.29 5.72 -4.57
N SER A 52 2.56 6.74 -5.03
CA SER A 52 1.15 6.62 -5.43
C SER A 52 0.93 5.87 -6.75
N ILE A 53 1.97 5.76 -7.58
CA ILE A 53 1.97 4.95 -8.82
C ILE A 53 2.32 3.49 -8.53
N GLY A 54 2.80 3.18 -7.33
CA GLY A 54 3.26 1.84 -6.99
C GLY A 54 4.67 1.52 -7.51
N LEU A 55 5.61 2.48 -7.45
CA LEU A 55 6.99 2.20 -7.83
C LEU A 55 7.63 1.16 -6.89
N PRO A 56 8.33 0.11 -7.43
CA PRO A 56 9.05 -0.86 -6.60
C PRO A 56 10.01 -0.19 -5.60
N GLY A 57 9.98 -0.66 -4.35
CA GLY A 57 10.74 -0.06 -3.24
C GLY A 57 9.96 1.00 -2.46
N MET A 58 8.74 1.33 -2.86
CA MET A 58 7.83 2.22 -2.14
C MET A 58 6.60 1.48 -1.61
N ASN A 59 5.93 2.06 -0.63
CA ASN A 59 4.81 1.41 0.07
C ASN A 59 3.64 1.04 -0.85
N GLY A 60 3.30 1.87 -1.85
CA GLY A 60 2.22 1.61 -2.80
C GLY A 60 2.38 0.29 -3.53
N PHE A 61 3.61 -0.01 -3.98
CA PHE A 61 3.92 -1.24 -4.70
C PHE A 61 3.56 -2.50 -3.91
N VAL A 62 3.85 -2.52 -2.61
CA VAL A 62 3.61 -3.72 -1.77
C VAL A 62 2.14 -4.12 -1.78
N GLY A 63 1.23 -3.15 -1.62
CA GLY A 63 -0.20 -3.42 -1.61
C GLY A 63 -0.75 -3.75 -2.99
N GLU A 64 -0.40 -2.96 -4.00
CA GLU A 64 -0.90 -3.14 -5.38
C GLU A 64 -0.42 -4.44 -5.99
N PHE A 65 0.86 -4.77 -5.83
CA PHE A 65 1.43 -6.01 -6.36
C PHE A 65 0.76 -7.25 -5.77
N LEU A 66 0.55 -7.28 -4.45
CA LEU A 66 -0.11 -8.42 -3.79
C LEU A 66 -1.56 -8.57 -4.23
N ILE A 67 -2.29 -7.46 -4.44
CA ILE A 67 -3.67 -7.50 -4.94
C ILE A 67 -3.70 -8.03 -6.37
N LEU A 68 -2.84 -7.50 -7.26
CA LEU A 68 -2.77 -7.94 -8.67
C LEU A 68 -2.37 -9.41 -8.77
N LEU A 69 -1.41 -9.85 -7.96
CA LEU A 69 -1.01 -11.26 -7.89
C LEU A 69 -2.19 -12.15 -7.45
N GLY A 70 -2.91 -11.74 -6.39
CA GLY A 70 -4.08 -12.46 -5.92
C GLY A 70 -5.18 -12.58 -6.97
N ILE A 71 -5.48 -11.50 -7.70
CA ILE A 71 -6.45 -11.51 -8.80
C ILE A 71 -5.97 -12.40 -9.95
N PHE A 72 -4.68 -12.34 -10.29
CA PHE A 72 -4.09 -13.14 -11.37
C PHE A 72 -4.22 -14.64 -11.13
N LEU A 73 -4.05 -15.08 -9.89
CA LEU A 73 -4.20 -16.49 -9.52
C LEU A 73 -5.66 -16.99 -9.65
N VAL A 74 -6.63 -16.09 -9.61
CA VAL A 74 -8.06 -16.42 -9.76
C VAL A 74 -8.50 -16.28 -11.21
N ASN A 75 -8.18 -15.16 -11.84
CA ASN A 75 -8.59 -14.88 -13.23
C ASN A 75 -7.64 -13.88 -13.91
N GLY A 76 -6.93 -14.33 -14.94
CA GLY A 76 -5.97 -13.51 -15.69
C GLY A 76 -6.60 -12.33 -16.42
N LEU A 77 -7.85 -12.44 -16.90
CA LEU A 77 -8.53 -11.33 -17.59
C LEU A 77 -8.81 -10.16 -16.65
N TRP A 78 -9.33 -10.46 -15.46
CA TRP A 78 -9.55 -9.43 -14.44
C TRP A 78 -8.24 -8.78 -13.98
N ALA A 79 -7.14 -9.57 -13.86
CA ALA A 79 -5.82 -9.03 -13.56
C ALA A 79 -5.31 -8.09 -14.65
N ALA A 80 -5.51 -8.42 -15.93
CA ALA A 80 -5.14 -7.55 -17.04
C ALA A 80 -5.91 -6.21 -17.01
N CYS A 81 -7.23 -6.26 -16.76
CA CYS A 81 -8.05 -5.06 -16.59
C CYS A 81 -7.58 -4.21 -15.40
N ALA A 82 -7.28 -4.83 -14.25
CA ALA A 82 -6.78 -4.11 -13.07
C ALA A 82 -5.40 -3.47 -13.33
N THR A 83 -4.50 -4.18 -14.01
CA THR A 83 -3.18 -3.66 -14.38
C THR A 83 -3.27 -2.45 -15.30
N SER A 84 -4.25 -2.40 -16.21
CA SER A 84 -4.46 -1.22 -17.06
C SER A 84 -4.78 0.04 -16.24
N GLY A 85 -5.47 -0.11 -15.11
CA GLY A 85 -5.73 0.99 -14.17
C GLY A 85 -4.44 1.56 -13.57
N VAL A 86 -3.48 0.71 -13.22
CA VAL A 86 -2.16 1.17 -12.69
C VAL A 86 -1.40 1.95 -13.77
N ILE A 87 -1.41 1.48 -15.02
CA ILE A 87 -0.77 2.19 -16.14
C ILE A 87 -1.40 3.57 -16.35
N LEU A 88 -2.73 3.66 -16.34
CA LEU A 88 -3.44 4.92 -16.49
C LEU A 88 -3.15 5.87 -15.32
N ALA A 89 -3.06 5.36 -14.08
CA ALA A 89 -2.68 6.14 -12.91
C ALA A 89 -1.28 6.73 -13.07
N ALA A 90 -0.30 5.93 -13.52
CA ALA A 90 1.04 6.41 -13.82
C ALA A 90 1.02 7.52 -14.88
N CYS A 91 0.29 7.33 -15.97
CA CYS A 91 0.20 8.32 -17.03
C CYS A 91 -0.33 9.68 -16.53
N TYR A 92 -1.45 9.72 -15.80
CA TYR A 92 -2.02 11.00 -15.38
C TYR A 92 -1.20 11.68 -14.27
N ILE A 93 -0.62 10.92 -13.33
CA ILE A 93 0.21 11.51 -12.26
C ILE A 93 1.50 12.08 -12.83
N LEU A 94 2.20 11.35 -13.70
CA LEU A 94 3.43 11.82 -14.33
C LEU A 94 3.17 12.99 -15.27
N TRP A 95 2.07 12.98 -16.02
CA TRP A 95 1.66 14.09 -16.85
C TRP A 95 1.38 15.36 -16.03
N MET A 96 0.67 15.24 -14.92
CA MET A 96 0.43 16.35 -13.99
C MET A 96 1.75 16.85 -13.40
N PHE A 97 2.60 15.94 -12.92
CA PHE A 97 3.89 16.27 -12.35
C PHE A 97 4.76 17.04 -13.35
N GLN A 98 4.86 16.56 -14.59
CA GLN A 98 5.61 17.22 -15.64
C GLN A 98 5.12 18.66 -15.87
N ARG A 99 3.81 18.86 -15.92
CA ARG A 99 3.22 20.18 -16.15
C ARG A 99 3.47 21.16 -15.02
N VAL A 100 3.38 20.70 -13.79
CA VAL A 100 3.54 21.55 -12.62
C VAL A 100 5.01 21.85 -12.34
N MET A 101 5.89 20.84 -12.47
CA MET A 101 7.28 20.96 -12.05
C MET A 101 8.27 21.36 -13.13
N PHE A 102 8.12 20.87 -14.38
CA PHE A 102 9.16 20.96 -15.40
C PHE A 102 8.85 21.90 -16.55
N LEU A 103 7.63 22.40 -16.72
CA LEU A 103 7.35 23.40 -17.75
C LEU A 103 8.03 24.74 -17.44
N GLU A 104 7.94 25.65 -18.38
CA GLU A 104 8.48 27.01 -18.24
C GLU A 104 7.80 27.79 -17.11
N LEU A 105 8.61 28.54 -16.37
CA LEU A 105 8.15 29.39 -15.28
C LEU A 105 7.63 30.74 -15.83
N ASN A 106 6.49 30.70 -16.52
CA ASN A 106 5.96 31.89 -17.23
C ASN A 106 5.09 32.77 -16.34
N ASN A 107 4.57 32.25 -15.20
CA ASN A 107 3.71 33.02 -14.32
C ASN A 107 4.55 33.79 -13.28
N PRO A 108 4.53 35.16 -13.31
CA PRO A 108 5.32 35.98 -12.38
C PRO A 108 5.01 35.71 -10.90
N LYS A 109 3.77 35.24 -10.61
CA LYS A 109 3.37 34.88 -9.24
C LYS A 109 4.10 33.65 -8.71
N ASN A 110 4.59 32.77 -9.58
CA ASN A 110 5.33 31.56 -9.19
C ASN A 110 6.81 31.87 -8.92
N MET A 111 7.36 32.94 -9.50
CA MET A 111 8.77 33.32 -9.35
C MET A 111 9.15 33.75 -7.93
N LYS A 112 8.17 34.12 -7.11
CA LYS A 112 8.39 34.62 -5.72
C LYS A 112 8.05 33.57 -4.66
N LEU A 113 7.74 32.32 -5.05
CA LEU A 113 7.38 31.26 -4.12
C LEU A 113 8.59 30.84 -3.29
N LYS A 114 8.39 30.75 -1.98
CA LYS A 114 9.39 30.20 -1.06
C LYS A 114 9.25 28.69 -0.97
N ASP A 115 10.37 27.99 -0.89
CA ASP A 115 10.40 26.53 -0.71
C ASP A 115 9.85 26.12 0.67
N LEU A 116 9.83 24.83 0.97
CA LEU A 116 9.30 24.27 2.21
C LEU A 116 9.95 24.89 3.43
N ASN A 117 9.12 25.29 4.38
CA ASN A 117 9.55 25.71 5.70
C ASN A 117 9.92 24.50 6.56
N VAL A 118 10.72 24.73 7.61
CA VAL A 118 11.12 23.67 8.57
C VAL A 118 9.89 22.96 9.16
N ARG A 119 8.83 23.71 9.52
CA ARG A 119 7.58 23.15 10.03
C ARG A 119 6.90 22.21 9.03
N GLU A 120 6.79 22.61 7.77
CA GLU A 120 6.22 21.81 6.69
C GLU A 120 7.06 20.56 6.43
N LEU A 121 8.38 20.71 6.46
CA LEU A 121 9.31 19.60 6.28
C LEU A 121 9.20 18.57 7.42
N ILE A 122 9.13 19.00 8.67
CA ILE A 122 8.92 18.11 9.83
C ILE A 122 7.61 17.31 9.69
N THR A 123 6.58 17.89 9.09
CA THR A 123 5.30 17.19 8.86
C THR A 123 5.38 16.17 7.71
N ILE A 124 6.15 16.45 6.68
CA ILE A 124 6.25 15.60 5.48
C ILE A 124 7.27 14.46 5.67
N ILE A 125 8.42 14.71 6.31
CA ILE A 125 9.51 13.74 6.48
C ILE A 125 9.04 12.41 7.09
N PRO A 126 8.24 12.36 8.17
CA PRO A 126 7.77 11.10 8.73
C PRO A 126 6.99 10.25 7.72
N LEU A 127 6.19 10.88 6.86
CA LEU A 127 5.44 10.18 5.81
C LEU A 127 6.39 9.62 4.73
N LEU A 128 7.42 10.38 4.33
CA LEU A 128 8.45 9.90 3.41
C LEU A 128 9.22 8.72 3.98
N VAL A 129 9.58 8.77 5.27
CA VAL A 129 10.25 7.66 5.96
C VAL A 129 9.35 6.41 5.96
N LEU A 130 8.05 6.56 6.25
CA LEU A 130 7.10 5.44 6.21
C LEU A 130 6.93 4.87 4.81
N ILE A 131 6.93 5.71 3.77
CA ILE A 131 6.87 5.27 2.36
C ILE A 131 8.01 4.29 2.06
N PHE A 132 9.25 4.67 2.38
CA PHE A 132 10.41 3.83 2.14
C PHE A 132 10.47 2.64 3.10
N TRP A 133 10.15 2.83 4.37
CA TRP A 133 10.19 1.74 5.35
C TRP A 133 9.23 0.62 4.98
N ILE A 134 7.97 0.93 4.69
CA ILE A 134 6.99 -0.08 4.28
C ILE A 134 7.37 -0.69 2.93
N GLY A 135 7.90 0.12 2.00
CA GLY A 135 8.28 -0.34 0.68
C GLY A 135 9.46 -1.30 0.67
N LEU A 136 10.48 -1.03 1.49
CA LEU A 136 11.70 -1.86 1.56
C LEU A 136 11.58 -3.01 2.56
N TYR A 137 10.85 -2.82 3.65
CA TYR A 137 10.70 -3.82 4.71
C TYR A 137 9.23 -3.97 5.16
N PRO A 138 8.36 -4.54 4.31
CA PRO A 138 6.93 -4.69 4.60
C PRO A 138 6.61 -5.72 5.69
N LYS A 139 7.53 -6.64 5.98
CA LYS A 139 7.33 -7.80 6.86
C LYS A 139 6.70 -7.48 8.22
N PRO A 140 7.13 -6.46 8.99
CA PRO A 140 6.53 -6.13 10.29
C PRO A 140 5.06 -5.72 10.18
N PHE A 141 4.75 -4.97 9.11
CA PHE A 141 3.38 -4.48 8.87
C PHE A 141 2.46 -5.63 8.44
N MET A 142 2.94 -6.53 7.57
CA MET A 142 2.18 -7.70 7.12
C MET A 142 1.85 -8.63 8.28
N LYS A 143 2.81 -8.90 9.17
CA LYS A 143 2.63 -9.76 10.35
C LYS A 143 1.48 -9.32 11.27
N THR A 144 1.20 -8.03 11.35
CA THR A 144 0.10 -7.48 12.16
C THR A 144 -1.28 -7.94 11.66
N PHE A 145 -1.40 -8.23 10.36
CA PHE A 145 -2.66 -8.66 9.75
C PHE A 145 -2.82 -10.18 9.66
N ASP A 146 -1.74 -10.95 9.84
CA ASP A 146 -1.73 -12.40 9.64
C ASP A 146 -2.83 -13.12 10.46
N ALA A 147 -3.00 -12.76 11.73
CA ALA A 147 -4.01 -13.37 12.59
C ALA A 147 -5.44 -13.15 12.05
N SER A 148 -5.76 -11.92 11.65
CA SER A 148 -7.08 -11.56 11.11
C SER A 148 -7.34 -12.20 9.75
N VAL A 149 -6.33 -12.23 8.88
CA VAL A 149 -6.42 -12.84 7.56
C VAL A 149 -6.61 -14.37 7.69
N ASN A 150 -5.80 -15.02 8.51
CA ASN A 150 -5.90 -16.46 8.75
C ASN A 150 -7.28 -16.85 9.32
N HIS A 151 -7.82 -16.08 10.26
CA HIS A 151 -9.15 -16.29 10.79
C HIS A 151 -10.24 -16.15 9.71
N LEU A 152 -10.12 -15.16 8.83
CA LEU A 152 -11.06 -14.97 7.72
C LEU A 152 -10.97 -16.12 6.71
N VAL A 153 -9.76 -16.49 6.30
CA VAL A 153 -9.53 -17.55 5.31
C VAL A 153 -10.01 -18.90 5.84
N SER A 154 -9.78 -19.20 7.12
CA SER A 154 -10.26 -20.45 7.72
C SER A 154 -11.79 -20.58 7.73
N ARG A 155 -12.53 -19.46 7.74
CA ARG A 155 -13.99 -19.46 7.65
C ARG A 155 -14.53 -19.54 6.22
N VAL A 156 -13.85 -18.87 5.29
CA VAL A 156 -14.32 -18.78 3.88
C VAL A 156 -13.89 -19.98 3.05
N SER A 157 -12.71 -20.52 3.30
CA SER A 157 -12.14 -21.66 2.56
C SER A 157 -11.42 -22.63 3.49
N PRO A 158 -12.15 -23.37 4.34
CA PRO A 158 -11.53 -24.27 5.29
C PRO A 158 -10.68 -25.37 4.66
N ASP A 159 -11.07 -25.86 3.47
CA ASP A 159 -10.35 -26.93 2.75
C ASP A 159 -9.00 -26.49 2.18
N ASN A 160 -8.83 -25.19 1.89
CA ASN A 160 -7.62 -24.59 1.34
C ASN A 160 -6.76 -23.90 2.41
N PHE A 161 -7.21 -23.87 3.65
CA PHE A 161 -6.51 -23.20 4.73
C PHE A 161 -5.23 -23.95 5.11
N ARG A 162 -4.08 -23.29 4.89
CA ARG A 162 -2.78 -23.76 5.39
C ARG A 162 -2.26 -22.73 6.40
N PRO A 163 -2.29 -23.01 7.71
CA PRO A 163 -1.78 -22.08 8.71
C PRO A 163 -0.29 -21.86 8.49
N THR A 164 0.14 -20.61 8.57
CA THR A 164 1.55 -20.23 8.51
C THR A 164 2.29 -20.77 9.73
N LYS A 165 3.50 -21.32 9.55
CA LYS A 165 4.27 -22.02 10.60
C LYS A 165 4.55 -21.19 11.86
N ASP A 166 4.53 -19.86 11.75
CA ASP A 166 4.80 -18.94 12.87
C ASP A 166 3.71 -18.95 13.98
N HIS A 167 2.54 -19.55 13.73
CA HIS A 167 1.47 -19.69 14.74
C HIS A 167 1.54 -20.96 15.56
N GLN A 168 2.44 -21.91 15.26
CA GLN A 168 2.60 -23.14 16.03
C GLN A 168 3.44 -22.95 17.29
N GLU A 169 4.25 -21.90 17.41
CA GLU A 169 5.14 -21.69 18.55
C GLU A 169 4.57 -20.80 19.67
N GLY A 170 3.45 -20.10 19.45
CA GLY A 170 2.92 -19.10 20.39
C GLY A 170 1.63 -19.48 21.12
N GLY A 171 1.04 -20.63 20.87
CA GLY A 171 -0.27 -21.03 21.38
C GLY A 171 -0.26 -22.44 21.98
N GLY A 172 0.52 -22.63 23.02
CA GLY A 172 0.37 -23.83 23.88
C GLY A 172 -0.90 -23.74 24.69
N HIS A 173 -2.06 -24.07 24.12
CA HIS A 173 -3.21 -24.65 24.82
C HIS A 173 -4.10 -25.38 23.82
N ASN A 174 -3.95 -26.66 23.80
CA ASN A 174 -4.89 -27.73 23.51
C ASN A 174 -6.16 -27.38 22.70
N ALA A 175 -6.03 -27.42 21.38
CA ALA A 175 -7.01 -28.03 20.52
C ALA A 175 -6.22 -28.87 19.50
N SER A 176 -5.82 -30.07 19.94
CA SER A 176 -5.39 -31.12 19.03
C SER A 176 -6.58 -31.41 18.12
N LEU A 177 -6.55 -30.85 16.90
CA LEU A 177 -7.37 -31.34 15.81
C LEU A 177 -7.04 -32.83 15.70
N MET A 178 -7.96 -33.68 16.18
CA MET A 178 -7.87 -35.12 16.02
C MET A 178 -7.63 -35.38 14.53
N THR A 179 -6.48 -35.95 14.21
CA THR A 179 -6.17 -36.35 12.84
C THR A 179 -7.24 -37.32 12.36
N LYS A 180 -7.56 -37.29 11.06
CA LYS A 180 -8.53 -38.25 10.45
C LYS A 180 -8.23 -39.69 10.89
N THR A 181 -6.99 -40.02 11.21
CA THR A 181 -6.52 -41.31 11.72
C THR A 181 -6.98 -41.57 13.15
N GLU A 182 -7.07 -40.56 14.02
CA GLU A 182 -7.59 -40.74 15.39
C GLU A 182 -9.09 -40.82 15.42
N LEU A 183 -9.80 -40.06 14.55
CA LEU A 183 -11.25 -40.22 14.37
C LEU A 183 -11.60 -41.61 13.84
N ALA A 184 -10.83 -42.15 12.89
CA ALA A 184 -11.01 -43.51 12.38
C ALA A 184 -10.77 -44.57 13.48
N LYS A 185 -9.78 -44.39 14.35
CA LYS A 185 -9.53 -45.28 15.49
C LYS A 185 -10.65 -45.22 16.55
N LEU A 186 -11.21 -44.02 16.79
CA LEU A 186 -12.35 -43.88 17.71
C LEU A 186 -13.62 -44.52 17.14
N SER A 187 -13.91 -44.37 15.85
CA SER A 187 -15.05 -45.01 15.21
C SER A 187 -14.96 -46.55 15.23
N GLN A 188 -13.78 -47.12 15.01
CA GLN A 188 -13.55 -48.57 15.14
C GLN A 188 -13.69 -49.06 16.55
N LYS A 189 -13.31 -48.25 17.55
CA LYS A 189 -13.46 -48.60 18.99
C LYS A 189 -14.91 -48.58 19.42
N LEU A 190 -15.70 -47.64 18.93
CA LEU A 190 -17.14 -47.55 19.21
C LEU A 190 -17.95 -48.68 18.54
N GLN A 191 -17.57 -49.12 17.35
CA GLN A 191 -18.19 -50.28 16.68
C GLN A 191 -17.90 -51.60 17.41
N LYS A 192 -16.74 -51.74 18.06
CA LYS A 192 -16.40 -52.95 18.84
C LYS A 192 -17.14 -53.04 20.19
N THR A 193 -17.56 -51.92 20.76
CA THR A 193 -18.33 -51.86 22.02
C THR A 193 -19.84 -52.03 21.82
N SER A 194 -20.34 -51.95 20.60
CA SER A 194 -21.76 -52.14 20.26
C SER A 194 -22.12 -53.60 19.93
N HIS A 195 -21.14 -54.52 19.92
CA HIS A 195 -21.36 -55.96 19.61
C HIS A 195 -21.04 -56.88 20.79
N ASN A 196 -20.90 -56.40 22.01
CA ASN A 196 -20.91 -57.12 23.26
C ASN A 196 -22.09 -56.59 24.12
#